data_df8f980edc6e459267b885ac444187d9
#
_entry.id   df8f980edc6e459267b885ac444187d9
#
_cell.length_a   1.000
_cell.length_b   1.000
_cell.length_c   1.000
_cell.angle_alpha   90.00
_cell.angle_beta   90.00
_cell.angle_gamma   90.00
#
_symmetry.space_group_name_H-M   'P 1'
#
loop_
_entity.id
_entity.type
_entity.pdbx_description
1 polymer ?
#
loop_
_entity_poly.entity_id
_entity_poly.type
_entity_poly.pdbx_seq_one_letter_code
_entity_poly.pdbx_strand_id
1 'polypeptide(L)'
;MKLKTTPKKEENVARGKRAKRKGNNYERLIAKIFGDKYKVELKRTPQSGGFAKKSEKADDFRGDITIVDNKQVLLLHIECKNQKNWQLKQWIEQAEEDCPEGRTPIVVFHKHNSSKDYVCLSLEDFTELVPKSKVVGKRVFKK
;
A
#
# COMPACT_ATOMS: atom_id res chain seq x y z
N MET A 1 18.32 37.31 -12.18
CA MET A 1 18.73 37.29 -10.76
C MET A 1 18.28 36.01 -10.13
N LYS A 2 19.16 35.09 -9.83
CA LYS A 2 18.79 33.84 -9.11
C LYS A 2 18.59 34.18 -7.64
N LEU A 3 17.38 34.04 -7.13
CA LEU A 3 17.11 34.16 -5.70
C LEU A 3 17.93 33.11 -4.95
N LYS A 4 18.88 33.56 -4.11
CA LYS A 4 19.63 32.69 -3.21
C LYS A 4 18.61 32.05 -2.22
N THR A 5 18.32 30.76 -2.39
CA THR A 5 17.52 30.00 -1.41
C THR A 5 18.30 29.91 -0.11
N THR A 6 17.64 30.14 1.01
CA THR A 6 18.27 30.00 2.33
C THR A 6 18.65 28.55 2.59
N PRO A 7 19.74 28.23 3.30
CA PRO A 7 20.19 26.85 3.58
C PRO A 7 19.10 25.95 4.15
N LYS A 8 18.23 26.45 5.02
CA LYS A 8 17.08 25.71 5.57
C LYS A 8 16.07 25.27 4.49
N LYS A 9 15.87 26.08 3.45
CA LYS A 9 14.93 25.75 2.37
C LYS A 9 15.48 24.62 1.50
N GLU A 10 16.77 24.63 1.22
CA GLU A 10 17.45 23.57 0.45
C GLU A 10 17.47 22.25 1.21
N GLU A 11 17.73 22.27 2.52
CA GLU A 11 17.69 21.09 3.38
C GLU A 11 16.30 20.47 3.46
N ASN A 12 15.24 21.29 3.60
CA ASN A 12 13.85 20.83 3.59
C ASN A 12 13.46 20.19 2.26
N VAL A 13 13.89 20.76 1.13
CA VAL A 13 13.66 20.18 -0.20
C VAL A 13 14.37 18.83 -0.35
N ALA A 14 15.61 18.73 0.10
CA ALA A 14 16.40 17.49 0.05
C ALA A 14 15.76 16.40 0.93
N ARG A 15 15.28 16.76 2.12
CA ARG A 15 14.56 15.85 3.03
C ARG A 15 13.27 15.33 2.40
N GLY A 16 12.48 16.20 1.78
CA GLY A 16 11.25 15.82 1.07
C GLY A 16 11.52 14.84 -0.08
N LYS A 17 12.58 15.07 -0.88
CA LYS A 17 12.98 14.15 -1.96
C LYS A 17 13.39 12.77 -1.44
N ARG A 18 14.12 12.71 -0.31
CA ARG A 18 14.50 11.44 0.33
C ARG A 18 13.29 10.67 0.83
N ALA A 19 12.34 11.35 1.51
CA ALA A 19 11.12 10.76 2.00
C ALA A 19 10.26 10.18 0.86
N LYS A 20 10.10 10.92 -0.23
CA LYS A 20 9.39 10.46 -1.43
C LYS A 20 10.03 9.23 -2.07
N ARG A 21 11.37 9.23 -2.21
CA ARG A 21 12.11 8.07 -2.74
C ARG A 21 11.94 6.84 -1.86
N LYS A 22 12.00 7.01 -0.54
CA LYS A 22 11.78 5.93 0.44
C LYS A 22 10.38 5.33 0.29
N GLY A 23 9.34 6.17 0.18
CA GLY A 23 7.96 5.73 -0.06
C GLY A 23 7.82 4.95 -1.37
N ASN A 24 8.31 5.50 -2.46
CA ASN A 24 8.25 4.85 -3.78
C ASN A 24 8.98 3.50 -3.82
N ASN A 25 10.11 3.37 -3.12
CA ASN A 25 10.84 2.11 -3.04
C ASN A 25 10.07 1.07 -2.21
N TYR A 26 9.40 1.52 -1.16
CA TYR A 26 8.57 0.63 -0.33
C TYR A 26 7.36 0.12 -1.11
N GLU A 27 6.66 0.97 -1.85
CA GLU A 27 5.57 0.58 -2.74
C GLU A 27 6.02 -0.48 -3.78
N ARG A 28 7.19 -0.31 -4.39
CA ARG A 28 7.77 -1.30 -5.31
C ARG A 28 8.07 -2.64 -4.62
N LEU A 29 8.60 -2.58 -3.41
CA LEU A 29 8.87 -3.78 -2.61
C LEU A 29 7.58 -4.55 -2.30
N ILE A 30 6.54 -3.86 -1.86
CA ILE A 30 5.26 -4.48 -1.55
C ILE A 30 4.61 -5.05 -2.82
N ALA A 31 4.63 -4.32 -3.94
CA ALA A 31 4.17 -4.83 -5.23
C ALA A 31 4.88 -6.13 -5.63
N LYS A 32 6.20 -6.19 -5.42
CA LYS A 32 6.99 -7.41 -5.69
C LYS A 32 6.58 -8.57 -4.77
N ILE A 33 6.45 -8.33 -3.47
CA ILE A 33 6.07 -9.37 -2.48
C ILE A 33 4.72 -10.00 -2.85
N PHE A 34 3.70 -9.16 -3.09
CA PHE A 34 2.37 -9.64 -3.50
C PHE A 34 2.41 -10.32 -4.87
N GLY A 35 3.12 -9.72 -5.83
CA GLY A 35 3.25 -10.28 -7.18
C GLY A 35 3.89 -11.66 -7.20
N ASP A 36 4.99 -11.85 -6.47
CA ASP A 36 5.68 -13.13 -6.35
C ASP A 36 4.80 -14.19 -5.65
N LYS A 37 4.07 -13.78 -4.60
CA LYS A 37 3.21 -14.68 -3.82
C LYS A 37 2.02 -15.17 -4.63
N TYR A 38 1.35 -14.28 -5.35
CA TYR A 38 0.11 -14.59 -6.06
C TYR A 38 0.30 -14.86 -7.55
N LYS A 39 1.56 -14.84 -8.04
CA LYS A 39 1.93 -15.10 -9.45
C LYS A 39 1.22 -14.16 -10.42
N VAL A 40 1.17 -12.89 -10.07
CA VAL A 40 0.63 -11.80 -10.87
C VAL A 40 1.65 -10.67 -10.98
N GLU A 41 1.65 -9.97 -12.10
CA GLU A 41 2.52 -8.81 -12.27
C GLU A 41 1.86 -7.56 -11.69
N LEU A 42 2.42 -7.07 -10.58
CA LEU A 42 2.00 -5.85 -9.91
C LEU A 42 3.09 -4.80 -10.03
N LYS A 43 2.68 -3.54 -10.07
CA LYS A 43 3.57 -2.40 -10.08
C LYS A 43 3.05 -1.29 -9.17
N ARG A 44 3.95 -0.41 -8.79
CA ARG A 44 3.60 0.85 -8.17
C ARG A 44 2.72 1.66 -9.12
N THR A 45 1.61 2.20 -8.62
CA THR A 45 0.76 3.09 -9.40
C THR A 45 1.54 4.33 -9.84
N PRO A 46 1.49 4.70 -11.13
CA PRO A 46 2.09 5.94 -11.61
C PRO A 46 1.51 7.13 -10.87
N GLN A 47 2.39 8.06 -10.49
CA GLN A 47 1.96 9.19 -9.67
C GLN A 47 0.90 10.04 -10.29
N SER A 48 -0.02 10.31 -9.50
CA SER A 48 -0.79 11.46 -9.04
C SER A 48 -2.28 11.28 -9.26
N GLY A 49 -3.06 11.73 -8.31
CA GLY A 49 -4.52 11.85 -8.39
C GLY A 49 -5.05 12.57 -9.64
N GLY A 50 -4.17 13.22 -10.44
CA GLY A 50 -4.48 13.77 -11.75
C GLY A 50 -4.62 12.74 -12.86
N PHE A 51 -3.85 11.63 -12.82
CA PHE A 51 -3.94 10.57 -13.83
C PHE A 51 -5.18 9.69 -13.63
N ALA A 52 -5.45 9.31 -12.39
CA ALA A 52 -6.62 8.51 -12.04
C ALA A 52 -7.94 9.22 -12.38
N LYS A 53 -8.00 10.54 -12.25
CA LYS A 53 -9.21 11.34 -12.54
C LYS A 53 -9.55 11.46 -14.04
N LYS A 54 -8.61 11.16 -14.94
CA LYS A 54 -8.75 11.34 -16.39
C LYS A 54 -8.90 10.03 -17.17
N SER A 55 -8.78 8.88 -16.50
CA SER A 55 -8.83 7.56 -17.14
C SER A 55 -10.21 6.93 -17.01
N GLU A 56 -10.67 6.25 -18.07
CA GLU A 56 -11.86 5.39 -18.02
C GLU A 56 -11.69 4.21 -17.01
N LYS A 57 -10.44 3.87 -16.70
CA LYS A 57 -10.05 2.87 -15.69
C LYS A 57 -9.53 3.55 -14.41
N ALA A 58 -10.14 4.67 -14.02
CA ALA A 58 -9.70 5.46 -12.88
C ALA A 58 -9.51 4.61 -11.60
N ASP A 59 -10.38 3.63 -11.38
CA ASP A 59 -10.36 2.77 -10.20
C ASP A 59 -9.16 1.82 -10.17
N ASP A 60 -8.61 1.43 -11.34
CA ASP A 60 -7.42 0.58 -11.41
C ASP A 60 -6.15 1.31 -10.96
N PHE A 61 -6.18 2.64 -10.95
CA PHE A 61 -5.08 3.49 -10.54
C PHE A 61 -5.28 4.16 -9.18
N ARG A 62 -6.29 3.76 -8.43
CA ARG A 62 -6.42 4.13 -7.02
C ARG A 62 -5.58 3.21 -6.16
N GLY A 63 -5.09 3.74 -5.04
CA GLY A 63 -4.12 3.05 -4.20
C GLY A 63 -2.70 3.10 -4.75
N ASP A 64 -1.77 2.57 -3.98
CA ASP A 64 -0.34 2.65 -4.27
C ASP A 64 0.15 1.56 -5.24
N ILE A 65 -0.63 0.50 -5.45
CA ILE A 65 -0.28 -0.67 -6.25
C ILE A 65 -1.40 -0.98 -7.24
N THR A 66 -1.01 -1.28 -8.48
CA THR A 66 -1.92 -1.69 -9.55
C THR A 66 -1.44 -2.96 -10.24
N ILE A 67 -2.38 -3.67 -10.88
CA ILE A 67 -2.07 -4.84 -11.70
C ILE A 67 -1.68 -4.42 -13.12
N VAL A 68 -0.72 -5.13 -13.72
CA VAL A 68 -0.22 -4.81 -15.08
C VAL A 68 -1.11 -5.41 -16.15
N ASP A 69 -1.59 -6.64 -15.95
CA ASP A 69 -2.49 -7.30 -16.89
C ASP A 69 -3.87 -6.62 -16.89
N ASN A 70 -4.24 -6.01 -18.01
CA ASN A 70 -5.51 -5.30 -18.17
C ASN A 70 -6.75 -6.21 -18.24
N LYS A 71 -6.58 -7.53 -18.28
CA LYS A 71 -7.66 -8.53 -18.23
C LYS A 71 -8.00 -8.96 -16.79
N GLN A 72 -7.22 -8.51 -15.82
CA GLN A 72 -7.38 -8.83 -14.40
C GLN A 72 -7.67 -7.57 -13.60
N VAL A 73 -8.30 -7.74 -12.45
CA VAL A 73 -8.58 -6.68 -11.50
C VAL A 73 -7.96 -7.04 -10.16
N LEU A 74 -7.25 -6.10 -9.55
CA LEU A 74 -6.75 -6.26 -8.19
C LEU A 74 -7.90 -6.00 -7.20
N LEU A 75 -8.35 -7.04 -6.51
CA LEU A 75 -9.46 -6.94 -5.55
C LEU A 75 -9.07 -6.31 -4.20
N LEU A 76 -7.78 -6.08 -3.97
CA LEU A 76 -7.28 -5.32 -2.84
C LEU A 76 -6.99 -3.88 -3.25
N HIS A 77 -7.43 -2.94 -2.43
CA HIS A 77 -6.98 -1.56 -2.49
C HIS A 77 -5.84 -1.38 -1.48
N ILE A 78 -4.62 -1.26 -1.99
CA ILE A 78 -3.41 -1.33 -1.16
C ILE A 78 -2.83 0.06 -0.96
N GLU A 79 -2.82 0.53 0.29
CA GLU A 79 -2.10 1.71 0.75
C GLU A 79 -0.80 1.30 1.46
N CYS A 80 0.32 1.87 1.07
CA CYS A 80 1.63 1.56 1.62
C CYS A 80 2.16 2.70 2.48
N LYS A 81 2.57 2.42 3.70
CA LYS A 81 3.09 3.42 4.64
C LYS A 81 4.43 2.98 5.23
N ASN A 82 5.46 3.77 5.01
CA ASN A 82 6.79 3.53 5.57
C ASN A 82 7.25 4.75 6.39
N GLN A 83 6.59 4.95 7.51
CA GLN A 83 6.82 6.06 8.43
C GLN A 83 7.21 5.53 9.82
N LYS A 84 8.11 6.25 10.50
CA LYS A 84 8.53 5.92 11.87
C LYS A 84 7.37 6.04 12.86
N ASN A 85 6.62 7.12 12.76
CA ASN A 85 5.47 7.39 13.63
C ASN A 85 4.19 6.93 12.91
N TRP A 86 3.48 6.01 13.52
CA TRP A 86 2.28 5.44 12.96
C TRP A 86 1.06 6.34 13.21
N GLN A 87 0.38 6.67 12.13
CA GLN A 87 -0.89 7.40 12.15
C GLN A 87 -2.01 6.48 11.65
N LEU A 88 -2.15 5.32 12.29
CA LEU A 88 -2.94 4.20 11.78
C LEU A 88 -4.39 4.58 11.51
N LYS A 89 -5.02 5.35 12.40
CA LYS A 89 -6.39 5.85 12.19
C LYS A 89 -6.52 6.60 10.86
N GLN A 90 -5.64 7.56 10.61
CA GLN A 90 -5.67 8.37 9.38
C GLN A 90 -5.40 7.52 8.13
N TRP A 91 -4.51 6.54 8.24
CA TRP A 91 -4.19 5.64 7.12
C TRP A 91 -5.36 4.73 6.76
N ILE A 92 -6.08 4.23 7.78
CA ILE A 92 -7.29 3.43 7.60
C ILE A 92 -8.38 4.27 6.93
N GLU A 93 -8.66 5.46 7.47
CA GLU A 93 -9.65 6.39 6.92
C GLU A 93 -9.33 6.72 5.46
N GLN A 94 -8.08 7.02 5.12
CA GLN A 94 -7.65 7.27 3.74
C GLN A 94 -7.87 6.05 2.84
N ALA A 95 -7.47 4.86 3.29
CA ALA A 95 -7.63 3.64 2.49
C ALA A 95 -9.10 3.31 2.23
N GLU A 96 -9.96 3.51 3.20
CA GLU A 96 -11.42 3.29 3.08
C GLU A 96 -12.08 4.33 2.15
N GLU A 97 -11.74 5.61 2.29
CA GLU A 97 -12.29 6.70 1.44
C GLU A 97 -11.87 6.55 -0.03
N ASP A 98 -10.63 6.15 -0.29
CA ASP A 98 -10.09 6.02 -1.63
C ASP A 98 -10.42 4.67 -2.28
N CYS A 99 -10.93 3.71 -1.52
CA CYS A 99 -11.19 2.35 -1.99
C CYS A 99 -12.37 2.31 -2.97
N PRO A 100 -12.17 1.80 -4.21
CA PRO A 100 -13.27 1.56 -5.13
C PRO A 100 -14.25 0.52 -4.61
N GLU A 101 -15.50 0.61 -5.04
CA GLU A 101 -16.51 -0.40 -4.75
C GLU A 101 -16.07 -1.80 -5.23
N GLY A 102 -16.35 -2.82 -4.44
CA GLY A 102 -16.00 -4.21 -4.73
C GLY A 102 -14.56 -4.59 -4.45
N ARG A 103 -13.78 -3.70 -3.83
CA ARG A 103 -12.40 -3.97 -3.40
C ARG A 103 -12.30 -3.90 -1.88
N THR A 104 -11.31 -4.59 -1.33
CA THR A 104 -11.02 -4.58 0.10
C THR A 104 -9.88 -3.62 0.41
N PRO A 105 -10.09 -2.57 1.23
CA PRO A 105 -9.04 -1.65 1.61
C PRO A 105 -8.09 -2.32 2.62
N ILE A 106 -6.80 -2.22 2.37
CA ILE A 106 -5.75 -2.64 3.30
C ILE A 106 -4.66 -1.58 3.41
N VAL A 107 -4.11 -1.43 4.59
CA VAL A 107 -2.91 -0.62 4.83
C VAL A 107 -1.75 -1.56 5.11
N VAL A 108 -0.71 -1.50 4.25
CA VAL A 108 0.54 -2.23 4.44
C VAL A 108 1.58 -1.27 4.98
N PHE A 109 2.18 -1.58 6.12
CA PHE A 109 3.11 -0.66 6.75
C PHE A 109 4.31 -1.36 7.38
N HIS A 110 5.44 -0.65 7.36
CA HIS A 110 6.70 -1.14 7.86
C HIS A 110 6.88 -0.83 9.34
N LYS A 111 7.33 -1.83 10.11
CA LYS A 111 7.78 -1.61 11.49
C LYS A 111 9.22 -1.10 11.47
N HIS A 112 9.43 0.14 11.92
CA HIS A 112 10.75 0.75 11.99
C HIS A 112 11.72 -0.09 12.86
N ASN A 113 12.97 -0.16 12.44
CA ASN A 113 14.00 -1.01 13.08
C ASN A 113 13.65 -2.51 13.12
N SER A 114 12.90 -3.00 12.15
CA SER A 114 12.52 -4.40 12.01
C SER A 114 12.53 -4.80 10.53
N SER A 115 12.63 -6.09 10.25
CA SER A 115 12.42 -6.65 8.92
C SER A 115 10.95 -6.98 8.61
N LYS A 116 10.04 -6.66 9.52
CA LYS A 116 8.62 -7.04 9.42
C LYS A 116 7.77 -5.91 8.87
N ASP A 117 6.88 -6.30 7.97
CA ASP A 117 5.76 -5.51 7.50
C ASP A 117 4.46 -6.07 8.09
N TYR A 118 3.49 -5.19 8.23
CA TYR A 118 2.18 -5.51 8.80
C TYR A 118 1.07 -5.10 7.85
N VAL A 119 -0.07 -5.75 7.97
CA VAL A 119 -1.29 -5.38 7.26
C VAL A 119 -2.37 -5.05 8.28
N CYS A 120 -3.07 -3.94 8.05
CA CYS A 120 -4.26 -3.55 8.79
C CYS A 120 -5.45 -3.51 7.85
N LEU A 121 -6.55 -4.12 8.26
CA LEU A 121 -7.84 -4.10 7.58
C LEU A 121 -8.94 -4.27 8.63
N SER A 122 -10.20 -4.07 8.24
CA SER A 122 -11.33 -4.28 9.15
C SER A 122 -11.44 -5.74 9.58
N LEU A 123 -12.05 -5.99 10.75
CA LEU A 123 -12.32 -7.34 11.21
C LEU A 123 -13.26 -8.08 10.25
N GLU A 124 -14.23 -7.38 9.70
CA GLU A 124 -15.18 -7.90 8.70
C GLU A 124 -14.43 -8.40 7.46
N ASP A 125 -13.63 -7.56 6.84
CA ASP A 125 -12.82 -7.92 5.67
C ASP A 125 -11.85 -9.06 5.97
N PHE A 126 -11.22 -9.05 7.15
CA PHE A 126 -10.33 -10.13 7.56
C PHE A 126 -11.07 -11.48 7.64
N THR A 127 -12.26 -11.50 8.22
CA THR A 127 -13.04 -12.74 8.35
C THR A 127 -13.55 -13.28 7.01
N GLU A 128 -13.79 -12.40 6.03
CA GLU A 128 -14.13 -12.80 4.66
C GLU A 128 -12.93 -13.35 3.89
N LEU A 129 -11.76 -12.74 4.05
CA LEU A 129 -10.54 -13.13 3.33
C LEU A 129 -9.90 -14.40 3.86
N VAL A 130 -10.05 -14.68 5.17
CA VAL A 130 -9.36 -15.82 5.81
C VAL A 130 -10.31 -17.00 5.96
N PRO A 131 -10.06 -18.12 5.26
CA PRO A 131 -10.92 -19.27 5.32
C PRO A 131 -10.83 -19.98 6.69
N LYS A 132 -11.90 -20.66 7.10
CA LYS A 132 -11.97 -21.43 8.36
C LYS A 132 -10.76 -22.34 8.59
N SER A 133 -10.25 -22.97 7.53
CA SER A 133 -9.08 -23.86 7.60
C SER A 133 -7.78 -23.19 8.07
N LYS A 134 -7.73 -21.86 8.01
CA LYS A 134 -6.59 -21.05 8.51
C LYS A 134 -6.79 -20.54 9.93
N VAL A 135 -8.02 -20.61 10.44
CA VAL A 135 -8.39 -20.12 11.77
C VAL A 135 -8.54 -21.26 12.77
N VAL A 136 -9.08 -22.39 12.32
CA VAL A 136 -9.35 -23.57 13.17
C VAL A 136 -8.62 -24.77 12.61
N GLY A 137 -7.74 -25.36 13.43
CA GLY A 137 -7.02 -26.59 13.12
C GLY A 137 -7.53 -27.79 13.92
N LYS A 138 -7.11 -28.98 13.53
CA LYS A 138 -7.34 -30.20 14.32
C LYS A 138 -6.32 -30.28 15.45
N ARG A 139 -6.78 -30.61 16.68
CA ARG A 139 -5.85 -30.86 17.79
C ARG A 139 -5.14 -32.20 17.55
N VAL A 140 -3.84 -32.17 17.55
CA VAL A 140 -3.01 -33.40 17.48
C VAL A 140 -2.64 -33.79 18.90
N PHE A 141 -3.16 -34.93 19.35
CA PHE A 141 -2.73 -35.53 20.60
C PHE A 141 -1.45 -36.31 20.34
N LYS A 142 -0.35 -35.92 21.00
CA LYS A 142 0.86 -36.77 21.03
C LYS A 142 0.52 -38.01 21.84
N LYS A 143 0.68 -39.19 21.21
CA LYS A 143 0.64 -40.47 21.91
C LYS A 143 1.84 -40.62 22.83
#